data_02878a4d7723a67d1c8c00ee68a48ad0
#
_entry.id   02878a4d7723a67d1c8c00ee68a48ad0
#
_cell.length_a   1.000
_cell.length_b   1.000
_cell.length_c   1.000
_cell.angle_alpha   90.00
_cell.angle_beta   90.00
_cell.angle_gamma   90.00
#
_symmetry.space_group_name_H-M   'P 1'
#
loop_
_entity.id
_entity.type
_entity.pdbx_description
1 polymer ?
#
loop_
_entity_poly.entity_id
_entity_poly.type
_entity_poly.pdbx_seq_one_letter_code
_entity_poly.pdbx_strand_id
1 'polypeptide(L)'
;MTNKTVSIVMCTYNGERYLKEQLMSLLNQTYSPIEIIIQDDLSTDNTLEIIHDYQERYPGIIHLFQNSRRLGYNQNFLTAYQKANGYYIASADQDDIWETNKIEILVREIGDSMLIFHNSVLFNQKNPNMGLLHKKDWGEHPHPLSVLVNPKAYGHQILFRREVLPLIHQFETYNVSYDSLVYTLCSSMGDVKYINQVLVHWRRHENASTFTSRQANKNKLYGYYTALCALHDHTKRQIS
;
A
#
# COMPACT_ATOMS: atom_id res chain seq x y z
N MET A 1 24.19 9.58 -9.20
CA MET A 1 22.92 10.10 -8.64
C MET A 1 22.64 9.36 -7.36
N THR A 2 22.36 10.05 -6.24
CA THR A 2 21.98 9.39 -5.00
C THR A 2 20.58 8.75 -5.15
N ASN A 3 20.44 7.50 -4.71
CA ASN A 3 19.14 6.82 -4.73
C ASN A 3 18.12 7.59 -3.88
N LYS A 4 16.88 7.66 -4.36
CA LYS A 4 15.78 8.31 -3.65
C LYS A 4 15.25 7.39 -2.55
N THR A 5 15.08 7.88 -1.33
CA THR A 5 14.54 7.09 -0.21
C THR A 5 13.14 6.58 -0.52
N VAL A 6 12.87 5.33 -0.14
CA VAL A 6 11.54 4.71 -0.18
C VAL A 6 11.05 4.51 1.25
N SER A 7 9.85 5.04 1.57
CA SER A 7 9.14 4.71 2.80
C SER A 7 8.26 3.48 2.55
N ILE A 8 8.54 2.40 3.24
CA ILE A 8 7.65 1.23 3.30
C ILE A 8 6.70 1.46 4.48
N VAL A 9 5.42 1.64 4.20
CA VAL A 9 4.39 1.90 5.20
C VAL A 9 3.63 0.63 5.46
N MET A 10 3.70 0.13 6.69
CA MET A 10 3.03 -1.07 7.16
C MET A 10 2.08 -0.75 8.31
N CYS A 11 0.84 -1.25 8.24
CA CYS A 11 -0.13 -1.16 9.31
C CYS A 11 -0.28 -2.50 10.02
N THR A 12 -0.31 -2.49 11.36
CA THR A 12 -0.43 -3.69 12.17
C THR A 12 -1.66 -3.66 13.08
N TYR A 13 -2.24 -4.83 13.27
CA TYR A 13 -3.22 -5.14 14.30
C TYR A 13 -3.29 -6.65 14.53
N ASN A 14 -2.88 -7.10 15.73
CA ASN A 14 -2.85 -8.51 16.11
C ASN A 14 -2.22 -9.40 15.05
N GLY A 15 -1.00 -9.05 14.65
CA GLY A 15 -0.27 -9.67 13.54
C GLY A 15 0.82 -10.64 13.97
N GLU A 16 0.97 -10.97 15.26
CA GLU A 16 2.09 -11.74 15.82
C GLU A 16 2.44 -13.00 15.02
N ARG A 17 1.44 -13.62 14.41
CA ARG A 17 1.58 -14.90 13.71
C ARG A 17 2.46 -14.83 12.47
N TYR A 18 2.40 -13.72 11.71
CA TYR A 18 3.03 -13.60 10.39
C TYR A 18 4.03 -12.46 10.31
N LEU A 19 3.99 -11.55 11.27
CA LEU A 19 4.73 -10.29 11.25
C LEU A 19 6.25 -10.49 11.10
N LYS A 20 6.83 -11.51 11.74
CA LYS A 20 8.28 -11.79 11.63
C LYS A 20 8.71 -12.10 10.20
N GLU A 21 7.93 -12.92 9.48
CA GLU A 21 8.22 -13.25 8.08
C GLU A 21 8.13 -12.00 7.20
N GLN A 22 7.09 -11.19 7.40
CA GLN A 22 6.91 -9.95 6.66
C GLN A 22 8.05 -8.96 6.93
N LEU A 23 8.38 -8.68 8.20
CA LEU A 23 9.48 -7.77 8.56
C LEU A 23 10.80 -8.20 7.93
N MET A 24 11.13 -9.50 7.97
CA MET A 24 12.32 -10.02 7.34
C MET A 24 12.31 -9.80 5.82
N SER A 25 11.18 -9.95 5.14
CA SER A 25 11.07 -9.71 3.70
C SER A 25 11.26 -8.23 3.34
N LEU A 26 10.82 -7.30 4.21
CA LEU A 26 11.02 -5.86 4.04
C LEU A 26 12.48 -5.46 4.28
N LEU A 27 13.11 -6.01 5.32
CA LEU A 27 14.50 -5.70 5.69
C LEU A 27 15.52 -6.27 4.72
N ASN A 28 15.18 -7.36 4.01
CA ASN A 28 16.03 -8.00 3.01
C ASN A 28 15.89 -7.38 1.60
N GLN A 29 15.25 -6.22 1.45
CA GLN A 29 15.18 -5.56 0.15
C GLN A 29 16.59 -5.18 -0.36
N THR A 30 16.85 -5.45 -1.65
CA THR A 30 18.12 -5.11 -2.31
C THR A 30 18.29 -3.62 -2.54
N TYR A 31 17.20 -2.85 -2.49
CA TYR A 31 17.19 -1.39 -2.67
C TYR A 31 17.51 -0.65 -1.37
N SER A 32 18.33 0.40 -1.47
CA SER A 32 18.65 1.31 -0.36
C SER A 32 18.80 2.74 -0.94
N PRO A 33 18.41 3.79 -0.18
CA PRO A 33 17.92 3.77 1.21
C PRO A 33 16.41 3.50 1.34
N ILE A 34 16.04 2.79 2.40
CA ILE A 34 14.66 2.57 2.82
C ILE A 34 14.44 3.01 4.26
N GLU A 35 13.20 3.41 4.59
CA GLU A 35 12.67 3.48 5.95
C GLU A 35 11.40 2.63 6.03
N ILE A 36 11.11 2.06 7.19
CA ILE A 36 9.90 1.25 7.45
C ILE A 36 9.09 1.96 8.53
N ILE A 37 7.96 2.52 8.12
CA ILE A 37 6.99 3.18 9.01
C ILE A 37 5.95 2.13 9.42
N ILE A 38 5.89 1.81 10.70
CA ILE A 38 4.90 0.87 11.23
C ILE A 38 3.89 1.66 12.06
N GLN A 39 2.61 1.55 11.72
CA GLN A 39 1.51 2.14 12.48
C GLN A 39 0.66 1.03 13.07
N ASP A 40 0.75 0.86 14.40
CA ASP A 40 0.00 -0.15 15.14
C ASP A 40 -1.37 0.38 15.59
N ASP A 41 -2.42 -0.39 15.34
CA ASP A 41 -3.80 -0.05 15.65
C ASP A 41 -4.28 -0.64 16.99
N LEU A 42 -3.46 -0.48 18.05
CA LEU A 42 -3.70 -1.01 19.40
C LEU A 42 -3.77 -2.55 19.42
N SER A 43 -2.71 -3.20 18.97
CA SER A 43 -2.55 -4.65 19.10
C SER A 43 -2.55 -5.09 20.57
N THR A 44 -3.14 -6.25 20.85
CA THR A 44 -3.28 -6.85 22.18
C THR A 44 -2.56 -8.20 22.31
N ASP A 45 -1.95 -8.67 21.23
CA ASP A 45 -1.07 -9.84 21.17
C ASP A 45 0.41 -9.42 21.24
N ASN A 46 1.36 -10.29 20.91
CA ASN A 46 2.79 -10.00 20.94
C ASN A 46 3.29 -9.14 19.76
N THR A 47 2.40 -8.52 18.97
CA THR A 47 2.78 -7.70 17.80
C THR A 47 3.77 -6.61 18.18
N LEU A 48 3.50 -5.82 19.24
CA LEU A 48 4.36 -4.72 19.67
C LEU A 48 5.72 -5.22 20.16
N GLU A 49 5.77 -6.30 20.91
CA GLU A 49 7.02 -6.90 21.38
C GLU A 49 7.92 -7.30 20.19
N ILE A 50 7.32 -7.94 19.19
CA ILE A 50 8.04 -8.29 17.95
C ILE A 50 8.60 -7.04 17.27
N ILE A 51 7.81 -5.97 17.12
CA ILE A 51 8.25 -4.75 16.44
C ILE A 51 9.39 -4.08 17.21
N HIS A 52 9.30 -4.00 18.54
CA HIS A 52 10.35 -3.43 19.37
C HIS A 52 11.68 -4.19 19.24
N ASP A 53 11.64 -5.54 19.27
CA ASP A 53 12.84 -6.37 19.05
C ASP A 53 13.51 -6.06 17.70
N TYR A 54 12.73 -5.89 16.64
CA TYR A 54 13.27 -5.53 15.32
C TYR A 54 13.73 -4.07 15.25
N GLN A 55 13.06 -3.14 15.91
CA GLN A 55 13.47 -1.74 15.97
C GLN A 55 14.83 -1.57 16.68
N GLU A 56 15.06 -2.31 17.75
CA GLU A 56 16.36 -2.34 18.44
C GLU A 56 17.49 -2.90 17.58
N ARG A 57 17.21 -3.94 16.78
CA ARG A 57 18.20 -4.55 15.88
C ARG A 57 18.46 -3.75 14.61
N TYR A 58 17.49 -2.94 14.17
CA TYR A 58 17.58 -2.12 12.95
C TYR A 58 17.30 -0.65 13.24
N PRO A 59 18.13 0.00 14.08
CA PRO A 59 17.93 1.40 14.48
C PRO A 59 18.04 2.32 13.26
N GLY A 60 17.11 3.29 13.16
CA GLY A 60 17.06 4.25 12.05
C GLY A 60 16.39 3.74 10.78
N ILE A 61 16.02 2.45 10.71
CA ILE A 61 15.26 1.90 9.60
C ILE A 61 13.79 1.73 9.98
N ILE A 62 13.50 1.19 11.17
CA ILE A 62 12.13 0.93 11.65
C ILE A 62 11.67 2.06 12.57
N HIS A 63 10.52 2.64 12.24
CA HIS A 63 9.87 3.69 13.01
C HIS A 63 8.48 3.23 13.42
N LEU A 64 8.27 2.94 14.70
CA LEU A 64 6.99 2.49 15.25
C LEU A 64 6.18 3.68 15.77
N PHE A 65 4.92 3.71 15.40
CA PHE A 65 3.88 4.61 15.92
C PHE A 65 2.68 3.77 16.34
N GLN A 66 2.02 4.14 17.44
CA GLN A 66 0.83 3.48 17.93
C GLN A 66 -0.33 4.46 18.01
N ASN A 67 -1.51 4.03 17.60
CA ASN A 67 -2.73 4.81 17.73
C ASN A 67 -3.19 4.90 19.19
N SER A 68 -3.82 6.01 19.57
CA SER A 68 -4.46 6.16 20.88
C SER A 68 -5.83 5.48 20.98
N ARG A 69 -6.41 5.09 19.85
CA ARG A 69 -7.67 4.34 19.72
C ARG A 69 -7.63 3.51 18.44
N ARG A 70 -8.45 2.47 18.36
CA ARG A 70 -8.63 1.70 17.13
C ARG A 70 -9.23 2.56 16.02
N LEU A 71 -8.52 2.64 14.89
CA LEU A 71 -8.93 3.39 13.71
C LEU A 71 -9.50 2.49 12.60
N GLY A 72 -9.14 1.20 12.60
CA GLY A 72 -9.39 0.28 11.51
C GLY A 72 -8.37 0.44 10.37
N TYR A 73 -8.23 -0.59 9.55
CA TYR A 73 -7.15 -0.71 8.56
C TYR A 73 -7.05 0.51 7.62
N ASN A 74 -8.19 1.03 7.18
CA ASN A 74 -8.23 2.12 6.21
C ASN A 74 -7.63 3.42 6.79
N GLN A 75 -8.18 3.88 7.91
CA GLN A 75 -7.71 5.10 8.56
C GLN A 75 -6.29 4.93 9.12
N ASN A 76 -5.92 3.71 9.50
CA ASN A 76 -4.58 3.40 9.98
C ASN A 76 -3.53 3.67 8.88
N PHE A 77 -3.76 3.21 7.64
CA PHE A 77 -2.87 3.53 6.51
C PHE A 77 -2.82 5.02 6.20
N LEU A 78 -3.97 5.71 6.19
CA LEU A 78 -4.01 7.15 5.93
C LEU A 78 -3.21 7.95 6.98
N THR A 79 -3.30 7.55 8.26
CA THR A 79 -2.51 8.12 9.35
C THR A 79 -1.02 7.81 9.20
N ALA A 80 -0.67 6.58 8.82
CA ALA A 80 0.70 6.14 8.63
C ALA A 80 1.42 6.89 7.50
N TYR A 81 0.73 7.16 6.39
CA TYR A 81 1.30 7.93 5.28
C TYR A 81 1.81 9.31 5.69
N GLN A 82 1.20 9.95 6.70
CA GLN A 82 1.65 11.24 7.22
C GLN A 82 3.05 11.19 7.86
N LYS A 83 3.54 10.01 8.19
CA LYS A 83 4.86 9.79 8.80
C LYS A 83 5.95 9.49 7.76
N ALA A 84 5.55 9.21 6.52
CA ALA A 84 6.47 8.84 5.45
C ALA A 84 7.27 10.04 4.94
N ASN A 85 8.60 9.93 4.90
CA ASN A 85 9.51 10.99 4.45
C ASN A 85 10.18 10.67 3.11
N GLY A 86 10.11 9.44 2.64
CA GLY A 86 10.69 8.99 1.38
C GLY A 86 10.11 9.70 0.16
N TYR A 87 10.86 9.72 -0.92
CA TYR A 87 10.41 10.23 -2.21
C TYR A 87 9.34 9.34 -2.84
N TYR A 88 9.46 8.03 -2.60
CA TYR A 88 8.46 7.03 -2.95
C TYR A 88 7.88 6.40 -1.70
N ILE A 89 6.64 5.95 -1.80
CA ILE A 89 5.92 5.26 -0.73
C ILE A 89 5.42 3.92 -1.28
N ALA A 90 5.67 2.85 -0.53
CA ALA A 90 5.16 1.51 -0.79
C ALA A 90 4.33 1.04 0.39
N SER A 91 3.13 0.51 0.16
CA SER A 91 2.29 -0.02 1.23
C SER A 91 2.55 -1.51 1.44
N ALA A 92 2.54 -1.95 2.68
CA ALA A 92 2.74 -3.34 3.08
C ALA A 92 1.63 -3.80 4.03
N ASP A 93 1.07 -4.98 3.76
CA ASP A 93 0.24 -5.70 4.72
C ASP A 93 1.15 -6.45 5.71
N GLN A 94 0.68 -6.73 6.93
CA GLN A 94 1.49 -7.31 8.01
C GLN A 94 1.77 -8.82 7.87
N ASP A 95 1.16 -9.46 6.88
CA ASP A 95 1.02 -10.93 6.78
C ASP A 95 1.46 -11.51 5.43
N ASP A 96 2.05 -10.70 4.56
CA ASP A 96 2.56 -11.10 3.25
C ASP A 96 4.05 -11.48 3.29
N ILE A 97 4.60 -11.82 2.12
CA ILE A 97 6.04 -11.99 1.90
C ILE A 97 6.41 -11.27 0.61
N TRP A 98 7.39 -10.37 0.68
CA TRP A 98 7.88 -9.63 -0.48
C TRP A 98 9.08 -10.33 -1.11
N GLU A 99 9.15 -10.29 -2.45
CA GLU A 99 10.39 -10.62 -3.16
C GLU A 99 11.49 -9.61 -2.80
N THR A 100 12.71 -10.08 -2.64
CA THR A 100 13.83 -9.25 -2.14
C THR A 100 14.20 -8.08 -3.06
N ASN A 101 13.88 -8.16 -4.34
CA ASN A 101 14.15 -7.15 -5.36
C ASN A 101 12.92 -6.30 -5.71
N LYS A 102 11.83 -6.39 -4.93
CA LYS A 102 10.58 -5.69 -5.24
C LYS A 102 10.78 -4.18 -5.36
N ILE A 103 11.36 -3.54 -4.35
CA ILE A 103 11.56 -2.09 -4.34
C ILE A 103 12.50 -1.66 -5.47
N GLU A 104 13.58 -2.39 -5.69
CA GLU A 104 14.54 -2.11 -6.77
C GLU A 104 13.86 -2.11 -8.15
N ILE A 105 13.05 -3.14 -8.43
CA ILE A 105 12.30 -3.25 -9.68
C ILE A 105 11.31 -2.09 -9.81
N LEU A 106 10.50 -1.81 -8.78
CA LEU A 106 9.49 -0.78 -8.85
C LEU A 106 10.09 0.63 -9.03
N VAL A 107 11.20 0.94 -8.34
CA VAL A 107 11.88 2.23 -8.48
C VAL A 107 12.53 2.37 -9.86
N ARG A 108 13.08 1.30 -10.42
CA ARG A 108 13.65 1.31 -11.77
C ARG A 108 12.58 1.51 -12.84
N GLU A 109 11.43 0.84 -12.67
CA GLU A 109 10.38 0.78 -13.70
C GLU A 109 9.36 1.92 -13.64
N ILE A 110 9.23 2.64 -12.52
CA ILE A 110 8.18 3.67 -12.36
C ILE A 110 8.32 4.82 -13.38
N GLY A 111 9.54 5.16 -13.82
CA GLY A 111 9.77 6.25 -14.77
C GLY A 111 9.14 7.57 -14.30
N ASP A 112 8.35 8.20 -15.17
CA ASP A 112 7.62 9.45 -14.87
C ASP A 112 6.22 9.22 -14.29
N SER A 113 5.76 7.95 -14.16
CA SER A 113 4.44 7.62 -13.63
C SER A 113 4.30 8.03 -12.18
N MET A 114 3.07 8.39 -11.77
CA MET A 114 2.74 8.75 -10.39
C MET A 114 2.64 7.54 -9.48
N LEU A 115 2.25 6.39 -10.05
CA LEU A 115 2.11 5.13 -9.34
C LEU A 115 2.52 3.99 -10.28
N ILE A 116 3.17 2.98 -9.71
CA ILE A 116 3.41 1.69 -10.34
C ILE A 116 2.84 0.58 -9.45
N PHE A 117 2.25 -0.44 -10.09
CA PHE A 117 1.79 -1.63 -9.38
C PHE A 117 2.16 -2.90 -10.16
N HIS A 118 2.12 -4.03 -9.45
CA HIS A 118 2.59 -5.32 -9.97
C HIS A 118 1.59 -6.44 -9.71
N ASN A 119 1.90 -7.65 -10.17
CA ASN A 119 1.11 -8.84 -9.87
C ASN A 119 1.56 -9.50 -8.55
N SER A 120 0.69 -10.34 -8.00
CA SER A 120 0.95 -11.13 -6.80
C SER A 120 0.53 -12.59 -7.03
N VAL A 121 1.18 -13.52 -6.35
CA VAL A 121 0.74 -14.90 -6.23
C VAL A 121 0.02 -15.11 -4.90
N LEU A 122 -1.11 -15.77 -4.92
CA LEU A 122 -1.86 -16.11 -3.73
C LEU A 122 -1.30 -17.39 -3.13
N PHE A 123 -1.17 -17.45 -1.80
CA PHE A 123 -0.72 -18.65 -1.10
C PHE A 123 -1.35 -18.77 0.29
N ASN A 124 -1.28 -19.96 0.88
CA ASN A 124 -1.60 -20.24 2.28
C ASN A 124 -0.73 -21.38 2.81
N GLN A 125 -0.89 -21.74 4.09
CA GLN A 125 -0.11 -22.80 4.72
C GLN A 125 -0.22 -24.17 4.04
N LYS A 126 -1.34 -24.46 3.36
CA LYS A 126 -1.59 -25.75 2.70
C LYS A 126 -1.19 -25.76 1.24
N ASN A 127 -1.22 -24.60 0.60
CA ASN A 127 -0.92 -24.45 -0.83
C ASN A 127 -0.01 -23.24 -1.04
N PRO A 128 1.26 -23.45 -1.41
CA PRO A 128 2.22 -22.37 -1.66
C PRO A 128 1.94 -21.59 -2.95
N ASN A 129 1.08 -22.10 -3.83
CA ASN A 129 0.70 -21.42 -5.08
C ASN A 129 -0.76 -21.69 -5.40
N MET A 130 -1.62 -20.72 -5.10
CA MET A 130 -3.06 -20.75 -5.40
C MET A 130 -3.39 -20.01 -6.71
N GLY A 131 -2.36 -19.58 -7.45
CA GLY A 131 -2.48 -18.86 -8.71
C GLY A 131 -2.25 -17.34 -8.57
N LEU A 132 -2.23 -16.67 -9.71
CA LEU A 132 -2.00 -15.24 -9.80
C LEU A 132 -3.24 -14.44 -9.40
N LEU A 133 -3.02 -13.30 -8.74
CA LEU A 133 -4.07 -12.34 -8.43
C LEU A 133 -4.66 -11.73 -9.72
N HIS A 134 -3.80 -11.25 -10.59
CA HIS A 134 -4.19 -10.78 -11.91
C HIS A 134 -3.94 -11.87 -12.95
N LYS A 135 -5.02 -12.52 -13.38
CA LYS A 135 -4.97 -13.55 -14.43
C LYS A 135 -4.82 -12.96 -15.83
N LYS A 136 -5.18 -11.70 -15.99
CA LYS A 136 -5.09 -10.94 -17.24
C LYS A 136 -3.98 -9.91 -17.13
N ASP A 137 -3.18 -9.80 -18.18
CA ASP A 137 -2.27 -8.68 -18.35
C ASP A 137 -3.07 -7.41 -18.66
N TRP A 138 -2.80 -6.33 -17.94
CA TRP A 138 -3.51 -5.06 -18.06
C TRP A 138 -2.88 -4.12 -19.08
N GLY A 139 -1.71 -4.50 -19.63
CA GLY A 139 -0.85 -3.60 -20.39
C GLY A 139 -0.12 -2.61 -19.47
N GLU A 140 0.94 -2.02 -19.98
CA GLU A 140 1.83 -1.16 -19.20
C GLU A 140 1.13 0.08 -18.62
N HIS A 141 0.22 0.71 -19.40
CA HIS A 141 -0.53 1.88 -18.98
C HIS A 141 -2.05 1.60 -18.99
N PRO A 142 -2.59 1.07 -17.88
CA PRO A 142 -4.03 0.78 -17.80
C PRO A 142 -4.84 2.08 -17.83
N HIS A 143 -5.93 2.07 -18.60
CA HIS A 143 -6.78 3.25 -18.79
C HIS A 143 -7.33 3.77 -17.44
N PRO A 144 -7.18 5.07 -17.10
CA PRO A 144 -7.57 5.65 -15.81
C PRO A 144 -9.02 5.34 -15.41
N LEU A 145 -9.98 5.44 -16.33
CA LEU A 145 -11.40 5.15 -16.05
C LEU A 145 -11.67 3.68 -15.70
N SER A 146 -10.76 2.76 -16.03
CA SER A 146 -10.92 1.35 -15.67
C SER A 146 -10.86 1.10 -14.16
N VAL A 147 -10.28 2.03 -13.40
CA VAL A 147 -10.21 2.02 -11.92
C VAL A 147 -11.57 2.21 -11.30
N LEU A 148 -12.42 3.04 -11.91
CA LEU A 148 -13.76 3.34 -11.41
C LEU A 148 -14.67 2.11 -11.43
N VAL A 149 -14.43 1.20 -12.36
CA VAL A 149 -15.23 0.00 -12.55
C VAL A 149 -14.66 -1.19 -11.79
N ASN A 150 -13.33 -1.27 -11.67
CA ASN A 150 -12.66 -2.38 -10.99
C ASN A 150 -11.27 -1.91 -10.52
N PRO A 151 -11.08 -1.59 -9.23
CA PRO A 151 -9.78 -1.22 -8.71
C PRO A 151 -8.80 -2.37 -8.95
N LYS A 152 -7.72 -2.07 -9.67
CA LYS A 152 -6.78 -3.09 -10.17
C LYS A 152 -5.54 -3.24 -9.30
N ALA A 153 -5.28 -2.27 -8.44
CA ALA A 153 -4.14 -2.27 -7.55
C ALA A 153 -4.60 -2.38 -6.10
N TYR A 154 -4.09 -3.36 -5.40
CA TYR A 154 -4.26 -3.50 -3.95
C TYR A 154 -3.08 -2.85 -3.23
N GLY A 155 -3.27 -2.48 -1.96
CA GLY A 155 -2.26 -1.77 -1.19
C GLY A 155 -0.87 -2.41 -1.25
N HIS A 156 -0.78 -3.72 -1.04
CA HIS A 156 0.49 -4.46 -1.06
C HIS A 156 1.21 -4.47 -2.43
N GLN A 157 0.54 -4.03 -3.49
CA GLN A 157 1.12 -4.04 -4.85
C GLN A 157 1.70 -2.69 -5.29
N ILE A 158 1.42 -1.58 -4.59
CA ILE A 158 1.68 -0.24 -5.07
C ILE A 158 3.01 0.34 -4.55
N LEU A 159 3.64 1.13 -5.44
CA LEU A 159 4.63 2.14 -5.09
C LEU A 159 4.23 3.44 -5.79
N PHE A 160 4.21 4.55 -5.06
CA PHE A 160 3.74 5.82 -5.59
C PHE A 160 4.61 7.00 -5.14
N ARG A 161 4.50 8.13 -5.83
CA ARG A 161 5.23 9.36 -5.50
C ARG A 161 4.61 10.06 -4.30
N ARG A 162 5.48 10.52 -3.37
CA ARG A 162 5.07 11.22 -2.16
C ARG A 162 4.25 12.48 -2.43
N GLU A 163 4.41 13.11 -3.56
CA GLU A 163 3.72 14.34 -3.93
C GLU A 163 2.17 14.24 -3.95
N VAL A 164 1.62 13.01 -3.91
CA VAL A 164 0.17 12.79 -3.76
C VAL A 164 -0.34 12.96 -2.32
N LEU A 165 0.53 12.91 -1.30
CA LEU A 165 0.12 12.94 0.10
C LEU A 165 -0.76 14.14 0.50
N PRO A 166 -0.47 15.40 0.07
CA PRO A 166 -1.33 16.52 0.40
C PRO A 166 -2.79 16.34 -0.07
N LEU A 167 -2.99 15.68 -1.21
CA LEU A 167 -4.32 15.36 -1.72
C LEU A 167 -4.98 14.24 -0.91
N ILE A 168 -4.23 13.21 -0.51
CA ILE A 168 -4.76 12.14 0.35
C ILE A 168 -5.37 12.74 1.62
N HIS A 169 -4.72 13.72 2.27
CA HIS A 169 -5.26 14.37 3.47
C HIS A 169 -6.57 15.12 3.24
N GLN A 170 -6.73 15.73 2.07
CA GLN A 170 -7.97 16.43 1.73
C GLN A 170 -9.16 15.47 1.57
N PHE A 171 -8.88 14.22 1.16
CA PHE A 171 -9.90 13.23 0.81
C PHE A 171 -10.01 12.05 1.80
N GLU A 172 -9.30 12.06 2.92
CA GLU A 172 -9.28 10.98 3.93
C GLU A 172 -10.64 10.69 4.58
N THR A 173 -11.58 11.64 4.52
CA THR A 173 -12.94 11.49 5.09
C THR A 173 -13.90 10.74 4.16
N TYR A 174 -13.49 10.49 2.91
CA TYR A 174 -14.32 9.76 1.96
C TYR A 174 -14.34 8.27 2.29
N ASN A 175 -15.50 7.64 2.19
CA ASN A 175 -15.68 6.22 2.48
C ASN A 175 -15.17 5.34 1.31
N VAL A 176 -13.87 5.46 1.04
CA VAL A 176 -13.14 4.72 -0.01
C VAL A 176 -11.97 3.99 0.65
N SER A 177 -11.60 2.81 0.16
CA SER A 177 -10.39 2.14 0.65
C SER A 177 -9.14 2.96 0.32
N TYR A 178 -8.15 2.95 1.22
CA TYR A 178 -6.94 3.77 1.09
C TYR A 178 -6.18 3.52 -0.22
N ASP A 179 -6.10 2.27 -0.66
CA ASP A 179 -5.47 1.87 -1.91
C ASP A 179 -6.20 2.41 -3.15
N SER A 180 -7.52 2.35 -3.13
CA SER A 180 -8.35 2.93 -4.17
C SER A 180 -8.26 4.46 -4.20
N LEU A 181 -8.18 5.11 -3.04
CA LEU A 181 -7.96 6.56 -2.94
C LEU A 181 -6.61 6.95 -3.55
N VAL A 182 -5.53 6.30 -3.11
CA VAL A 182 -4.17 6.53 -3.64
C VAL A 182 -4.14 6.33 -5.15
N TYR A 183 -4.69 5.22 -5.65
CA TYR A 183 -4.72 4.95 -7.08
C TYR A 183 -5.47 6.03 -7.86
N THR A 184 -6.67 6.43 -7.39
CA THR A 184 -7.49 7.46 -8.04
C THR A 184 -6.77 8.80 -8.09
N LEU A 185 -6.17 9.22 -6.97
CA LEU A 185 -5.45 10.48 -6.88
C LEU A 185 -4.21 10.48 -7.78
N CYS A 186 -3.40 9.41 -7.76
CA CYS A 186 -2.27 9.27 -8.67
C CYS A 186 -2.69 9.32 -10.15
N SER A 187 -3.77 8.62 -10.52
CA SER A 187 -4.30 8.64 -11.89
C SER A 187 -4.79 10.01 -12.36
N SER A 188 -5.13 10.91 -11.44
CA SER A 188 -5.53 12.27 -11.78
C SER A 188 -4.34 13.24 -11.91
N MET A 189 -3.20 12.89 -11.32
CA MET A 189 -1.99 13.71 -11.37
C MET A 189 -1.05 13.31 -12.52
N GLY A 190 -1.18 12.08 -13.02
CA GLY A 190 -0.33 11.58 -14.11
C GLY A 190 -0.57 10.10 -14.40
N ASP A 191 0.37 9.50 -15.10
CA ASP A 191 0.26 8.11 -15.52
C ASP A 191 0.36 7.12 -14.36
N VAL A 192 -0.31 5.99 -14.52
CA VAL A 192 -0.19 4.80 -13.68
C VAL A 192 0.39 3.67 -14.53
N LYS A 193 1.42 3.01 -14.02
CA LYS A 193 2.11 1.92 -14.71
C LYS A 193 1.77 0.57 -14.07
N TYR A 194 1.61 -0.46 -14.90
CA TYR A 194 1.50 -1.85 -14.47
C TYR A 194 2.66 -2.67 -15.02
N ILE A 195 3.22 -3.53 -14.18
CA ILE A 195 4.17 -4.56 -14.60
C ILE A 195 3.64 -5.94 -14.24
N ASN A 196 3.65 -6.86 -15.21
CA ASN A 196 3.17 -8.22 -14.99
C ASN A 196 4.26 -9.10 -14.37
N GLN A 197 4.76 -8.69 -13.20
CA GLN A 197 5.75 -9.44 -12.40
C GLN A 197 5.17 -9.76 -11.05
N VAL A 198 5.42 -10.97 -10.54
CA VAL A 198 5.06 -11.38 -9.18
C VAL A 198 6.14 -10.87 -8.24
N LEU A 199 5.82 -9.90 -7.40
CA LEU A 199 6.74 -9.29 -6.45
C LEU A 199 6.26 -9.42 -4.99
N VAL A 200 5.08 -10.03 -4.78
CA VAL A 200 4.52 -10.33 -3.46
C VAL A 200 3.83 -11.69 -3.49
N HIS A 201 4.09 -12.47 -2.46
CA HIS A 201 3.28 -13.62 -2.09
C HIS A 201 2.19 -13.13 -1.12
N TRP A 202 0.95 -13.04 -1.62
CA TRP A 202 -0.20 -12.56 -0.87
C TRP A 202 -0.83 -13.69 -0.06
N ARG A 203 -0.72 -13.59 1.26
CA ARG A 203 -1.20 -14.65 2.16
C ARG A 203 -2.72 -14.64 2.29
N ARG A 204 -3.31 -15.83 2.21
CA ARG A 204 -4.74 -16.05 2.39
C ARG A 204 -5.01 -16.86 3.65
N HIS A 205 -5.69 -16.23 4.61
CA HIS A 205 -6.10 -16.86 5.87
C HIS A 205 -7.45 -16.31 6.35
N GLU A 206 -8.09 -16.99 7.28
CA GLU A 206 -9.47 -16.68 7.73
C GLU A 206 -9.61 -15.30 8.37
N ASN A 207 -8.57 -14.80 9.01
CA ASN A 207 -8.53 -13.50 9.70
C ASN A 207 -8.11 -12.33 8.78
N ALA A 208 -7.89 -12.55 7.49
CA ALA A 208 -7.53 -11.48 6.57
C ALA A 208 -8.68 -10.48 6.41
N SER A 209 -8.39 -9.17 6.50
CA SER A 209 -9.37 -8.09 6.41
C SER A 209 -10.20 -8.12 5.12
N THR A 210 -9.63 -8.62 4.03
CA THR A 210 -10.32 -8.79 2.74
C THR A 210 -11.37 -9.92 2.74
N PHE A 211 -11.35 -10.83 3.74
CA PHE A 211 -12.35 -11.90 3.85
C PHE A 211 -13.70 -11.36 4.39
N THR A 212 -13.68 -10.33 5.21
CA THR A 212 -14.85 -9.75 5.88
C THR A 212 -15.58 -8.68 5.05
N SER A 213 -15.00 -8.19 3.96
CA SER A 213 -15.49 -7.01 3.22
C SER A 213 -16.51 -7.30 2.10
N ARG A 214 -17.04 -8.51 1.98
CA ARG A 214 -18.05 -8.85 0.94
C ARG A 214 -19.37 -8.04 1.02
N GLN A 215 -19.62 -7.33 2.11
CA GLN A 215 -20.86 -6.56 2.35
C GLN A 215 -20.78 -5.07 1.95
N ALA A 216 -19.61 -4.53 1.62
CA ALA A 216 -19.39 -3.08 1.43
C ALA A 216 -19.62 -2.55 -0.02
N ASN A 217 -20.19 -3.34 -0.93
CA ASN A 217 -20.13 -3.02 -2.38
C ASN A 217 -21.05 -1.90 -2.89
N LYS A 218 -22.06 -1.43 -2.13
CA LYS A 218 -22.98 -0.39 -2.64
C LYS A 218 -22.48 1.06 -2.45
N ASN A 219 -21.59 1.30 -1.50
CA ASN A 219 -21.07 2.64 -1.21
C ASN A 219 -19.77 3.00 -1.96
N LYS A 220 -19.09 2.01 -2.60
CA LYS A 220 -17.84 2.23 -3.33
C LYS A 220 -17.99 3.17 -4.52
N LEU A 221 -19.04 2.98 -5.33
CA LEU A 221 -19.26 3.81 -6.53
C LEU A 221 -19.47 5.28 -6.19
N TYR A 222 -20.20 5.57 -5.10
CA TYR A 222 -20.43 6.92 -4.61
C TYR A 222 -19.15 7.58 -4.11
N GLY A 223 -18.30 6.83 -3.39
CA GLY A 223 -16.98 7.33 -2.94
C GLY A 223 -16.06 7.68 -4.11
N TYR A 224 -16.00 6.86 -5.16
CA TYR A 224 -15.24 7.17 -6.37
C TYR A 224 -15.77 8.39 -7.11
N TYR A 225 -17.09 8.51 -7.25
CA TYR A 225 -17.71 9.65 -7.91
C TYR A 225 -17.42 10.95 -7.15
N THR A 226 -17.52 10.96 -5.83
CA THR A 226 -17.21 12.13 -5.00
C THR A 226 -15.73 12.50 -5.05
N ALA A 227 -14.81 11.54 -5.06
CA ALA A 227 -13.38 11.78 -5.24
C ALA A 227 -13.08 12.41 -6.61
N LEU A 228 -13.73 11.95 -7.68
CA LEU A 228 -13.57 12.53 -9.02
C LEU A 228 -14.16 13.95 -9.13
N CYS A 229 -15.32 14.20 -8.51
CA CYS A 229 -15.91 15.55 -8.47
C CYS A 229 -14.99 16.53 -7.73
N ALA A 230 -14.43 16.11 -6.60
CA ALA A 230 -13.51 16.92 -5.83
C ALA A 230 -12.19 17.21 -6.59
N LEU A 231 -11.68 16.23 -7.35
CA LEU A 231 -10.52 16.43 -8.24
C LEU A 231 -10.83 17.43 -9.36
N HIS A 232 -12.01 17.34 -9.97
CA HIS A 232 -12.45 18.29 -10.98
C HIS A 232 -12.52 19.72 -10.45
N ASP A 233 -13.01 19.91 -9.22
CA ASP A 233 -13.08 21.22 -8.57
C ASP A 233 -11.67 21.73 -8.18
N HIS A 234 -10.75 20.85 -7.81
CA HIS A 234 -9.36 21.23 -7.52
C HIS A 234 -8.61 21.68 -8.76
N THR A 235 -8.73 20.95 -9.87
CA THR A 235 -8.10 21.35 -11.16
C THR A 235 -8.65 22.68 -11.67
N LYS A 236 -9.92 22.96 -11.52
CA LYS A 236 -10.50 24.27 -11.89
C LYS A 236 -9.94 25.43 -11.07
N ARG A 237 -9.67 25.23 -9.76
CA ARG A 237 -9.11 26.28 -8.89
C ARG A 237 -7.61 26.56 -9.14
N GLN A 238 -6.89 25.65 -9.78
CA GLN A 238 -5.48 25.89 -10.16
C GLN A 238 -5.33 26.59 -11.51
N ILE A 239 -6.40 26.61 -12.33
CA ILE A 239 -6.42 27.24 -13.67
C ILE A 239 -7.06 28.64 -13.61
N SER A 240 -7.68 29.01 -12.52
CA SER A 240 -8.24 30.33 -12.24
C SER A 240 -7.29 31.16 -11.38
#